data_d5de6211a318ea1956bfa8f77ea38c75
#
_entry.id   d5de6211a318ea1956bfa8f77ea38c75
#
_cell.length_a   1.000
_cell.length_b   1.000
_cell.length_c   1.000
_cell.angle_alpha   90.00
_cell.angle_beta   90.00
_cell.angle_gamma   90.00
#
_symmetry.space_group_name_H-M   'P 1'
#
loop_
_entity.id
_entity.type
_entity.pdbx_description
1 polymer ?
#
loop_
_entity_poly.entity_id
_entity_poly.type
_entity_poly.pdbx_seq_one_letter_code
_entity_poly.pdbx_strand_id
1 'polypeptide(L)'
;MAASFFDRESTVAPPGYNRFLVPPAALAVHLSIGQAYAFSTFNLPLTKLIGMTQSAPEDWELTDVGWIFSIAIAILGLSAAVFGKWVERVGPRKSMFTAALCFGGGFIVSAIGIHYHEIFLVYLGYGVLGGCGLGIGYISPVSTLIKWFPDRPGMATGMAIMGFGGGALIAAPLSLLLMDHFKTATSRGVLETFVTMGVIYFLFMMIGVISVRVPSTDWKPDGWQHPTEKPQTMVTSANVTVSEAWRTLQFWLLWVVLCMNVTAGIGVLSQASPMIQEIFNGRVTPAAAAGFVGLLSIFNMAGRFIWASTSDYIGRRNTYTLFFLLGILLYLSIPTLGYNGSEPLFVAAFVVIISMYGGGFATIPAYLRDMFGTLNVGAIHGRLLTAWAVAGVLGPVLVNYIRKSQIDHGVPKAQAYSVTMYIMCALLLVGLICNVSMRAVKERHFFREPASDK
;
A
#
# COMPACT_ATOMS: atom_id res chain seq x y z
N MET A 1 -20.95 -19.65 27.93
CA MET A 1 -20.83 -20.17 26.55
C MET A 1 -19.35 -20.21 26.19
N ALA A 2 -18.86 -21.28 25.56
CA ALA A 2 -17.49 -21.32 25.08
C ALA A 2 -17.30 -20.23 23.99
N ALA A 3 -16.19 -19.48 24.06
CA ALA A 3 -15.92 -18.46 23.08
C ALA A 3 -15.80 -19.08 21.67
N SER A 4 -16.46 -18.50 20.67
CA SER A 4 -16.35 -18.93 19.27
C SER A 4 -14.92 -18.74 18.75
N PHE A 5 -14.52 -19.54 17.79
CA PHE A 5 -13.21 -19.40 17.12
C PHE A 5 -12.97 -17.97 16.62
N PHE A 6 -14.02 -17.27 16.19
CA PHE A 6 -13.93 -15.90 15.67
C PHE A 6 -14.06 -14.81 16.73
N ASP A 7 -14.31 -15.15 17.98
CA ASP A 7 -14.41 -14.16 19.05
C ASP A 7 -13.02 -13.56 19.33
N ARG A 8 -12.99 -12.29 19.69
CA ARG A 8 -11.75 -11.56 19.97
C ARG A 8 -10.99 -12.22 21.13
N GLU A 9 -11.69 -12.66 22.15
CA GLU A 9 -11.15 -13.34 23.34
C GLU A 9 -10.37 -14.60 22.96
N SER A 10 -10.83 -15.34 21.96
CA SER A 10 -10.16 -16.56 21.46
C SER A 10 -8.84 -16.29 20.75
N THR A 11 -8.56 -15.01 20.42
CA THR A 11 -7.32 -14.58 19.78
C THR A 11 -6.26 -14.10 20.75
N VAL A 12 -6.60 -13.93 22.04
CA VAL A 12 -5.64 -13.51 23.06
C VAL A 12 -4.55 -14.57 23.22
N ALA A 13 -3.31 -14.11 23.22
CA ALA A 13 -2.16 -15.00 23.36
C ALA A 13 -2.04 -15.55 24.79
N PRO A 14 -1.62 -16.82 24.97
CA PRO A 14 -1.31 -17.34 26.28
C PRO A 14 -0.08 -16.64 26.90
N PRO A 15 0.08 -16.70 28.24
CA PRO A 15 1.26 -16.19 28.90
C PRO A 15 2.56 -16.77 28.31
N GLY A 16 3.59 -15.96 28.16
CA GLY A 16 4.88 -16.38 27.58
C GLY A 16 4.90 -16.54 26.04
N TYR A 17 3.85 -16.09 25.35
CA TYR A 17 3.80 -16.16 23.88
C TYR A 17 4.89 -15.31 23.22
N ASN A 18 5.64 -15.91 22.29
CA ASN A 18 6.67 -15.19 21.55
C ASN A 18 6.04 -14.29 20.49
N ARG A 19 6.14 -12.96 20.69
CA ARG A 19 5.58 -11.95 19.78
C ARG A 19 6.10 -12.02 18.35
N PHE A 20 7.30 -12.58 18.12
CA PHE A 20 7.87 -12.74 16.77
C PHE A 20 7.20 -13.84 15.93
N LEU A 21 6.25 -14.59 16.49
CA LEU A 21 5.41 -15.51 15.74
C LEU A 21 4.21 -14.81 15.06
N VAL A 22 3.93 -13.54 15.38
CA VAL A 22 2.82 -12.78 14.79
C VAL A 22 3.16 -12.18 13.42
N PRO A 23 4.39 -11.66 13.14
CA PRO A 23 4.74 -11.15 11.82
C PRO A 23 4.48 -12.10 10.64
N PRO A 24 4.76 -13.41 10.71
CA PRO A 24 4.40 -14.35 9.65
C PRO A 24 2.90 -14.39 9.33
N ALA A 25 2.03 -14.27 10.32
CA ALA A 25 0.58 -14.19 10.11
C ALA A 25 0.19 -12.92 9.33
N ALA A 26 0.81 -11.78 9.67
CA ALA A 26 0.63 -10.53 8.95
C ALA A 26 1.16 -10.61 7.51
N LEU A 27 2.32 -11.23 7.31
CA LEU A 27 2.93 -11.43 6.00
C LEU A 27 2.06 -12.30 5.09
N ALA A 28 1.43 -13.36 5.59
CA ALA A 28 0.55 -14.22 4.80
C ALA A 28 -0.60 -13.41 4.17
N VAL A 29 -1.20 -12.49 4.94
CA VAL A 29 -2.25 -11.60 4.43
C VAL A 29 -1.67 -10.57 3.46
N HIS A 30 -0.60 -9.87 3.84
CA HIS A 30 -0.06 -8.77 3.04
C HIS A 30 0.61 -9.22 1.74
N LEU A 31 1.24 -10.41 1.69
CA LEU A 31 1.76 -10.98 0.45
C LEU A 31 0.62 -11.31 -0.53
N SER A 32 -0.50 -11.84 -0.02
CA SER A 32 -1.67 -12.14 -0.86
C SER A 32 -2.27 -10.86 -1.45
N ILE A 33 -2.59 -9.87 -0.61
CA ILE A 33 -3.20 -8.62 -1.08
C ILE A 33 -2.23 -7.74 -1.86
N GLY A 34 -0.92 -7.93 -1.71
CA GLY A 34 0.13 -7.29 -2.50
C GLY A 34 0.14 -7.67 -3.97
N GLN A 35 -0.60 -8.72 -4.36
CA GLN A 35 -0.89 -9.05 -5.75
C GLN A 35 -1.46 -7.87 -6.52
N ALA A 36 -2.15 -6.94 -5.87
CA ALA A 36 -2.70 -5.75 -6.53
C ALA A 36 -1.66 -4.98 -7.35
N TYR A 37 -0.40 -4.94 -6.93
CA TYR A 37 0.67 -4.31 -7.71
C TYR A 37 1.11 -5.11 -8.94
N ALA A 38 0.74 -6.38 -9.04
CA ALA A 38 0.97 -7.21 -10.21
C ALA A 38 -0.22 -7.24 -11.18
N PHE A 39 -1.33 -6.52 -10.89
CA PHE A 39 -2.54 -6.58 -11.71
C PHE A 39 -2.28 -6.22 -13.17
N SER A 40 -1.31 -5.34 -13.43
CA SER A 40 -0.91 -4.96 -14.79
C SER A 40 -0.52 -6.13 -15.71
N THR A 41 -0.15 -7.30 -15.16
CA THR A 41 0.12 -8.51 -15.93
C THR A 41 -1.11 -9.04 -16.67
N PHE A 42 -2.31 -8.69 -16.21
CA PHE A 42 -3.57 -9.07 -16.81
C PHE A 42 -4.11 -8.06 -17.83
N ASN A 43 -3.59 -6.82 -17.86
CA ASN A 43 -4.15 -5.77 -18.72
C ASN A 43 -4.23 -6.19 -20.19
N LEU A 44 -3.09 -6.56 -20.80
CA LEU A 44 -3.07 -6.99 -22.20
C LEU A 44 -3.79 -8.33 -22.45
N PRO A 45 -3.66 -9.37 -21.60
CA PRO A 45 -4.48 -10.57 -21.73
C PRO A 45 -5.99 -10.32 -21.73
N LEU A 46 -6.47 -9.42 -20.88
CA LEU A 46 -7.89 -9.06 -20.79
C LEU A 46 -8.43 -8.31 -22.03
N THR A 47 -7.56 -7.57 -22.75
CA THR A 47 -7.97 -6.91 -24.02
C THR A 47 -7.92 -7.84 -25.25
N LYS A 48 -7.75 -9.14 -25.04
CA LYS A 48 -7.60 -10.12 -26.13
C LYS A 48 -8.26 -11.46 -25.77
N LEU A 49 -9.35 -11.42 -25.05
CA LEU A 49 -10.07 -12.62 -24.60
C LEU A 49 -10.72 -13.34 -25.78
N ILE A 50 -11.28 -12.57 -26.72
CA ILE A 50 -11.98 -13.06 -27.93
C ILE A 50 -10.98 -13.21 -29.08
N GLY A 51 -10.20 -12.15 -29.36
CA GLY A 51 -9.30 -12.09 -30.51
C GLY A 51 -8.00 -12.87 -30.36
N MET A 52 -7.71 -13.39 -29.16
CA MET A 52 -6.56 -14.25 -28.84
C MET A 52 -5.17 -13.61 -29.11
N THR A 53 -4.78 -13.41 -30.35
CA THR A 53 -3.49 -12.82 -30.75
C THR A 53 -3.55 -11.31 -30.90
N GLN A 54 -4.65 -10.81 -31.45
CA GLN A 54 -4.96 -9.40 -31.61
C GLN A 54 -6.31 -9.13 -30.97
N SER A 55 -6.57 -7.89 -30.55
CA SER A 55 -7.87 -7.51 -29.98
C SER A 55 -8.93 -7.58 -31.10
N ALA A 56 -10.07 -8.23 -30.81
CA ALA A 56 -11.26 -8.19 -31.65
C ALA A 56 -12.07 -6.92 -31.36
N PRO A 57 -13.00 -6.50 -32.24
CA PRO A 57 -13.84 -5.33 -31.98
C PRO A 57 -14.69 -5.43 -30.71
N GLU A 58 -15.04 -6.65 -30.30
CA GLU A 58 -15.83 -6.95 -29.11
C GLU A 58 -14.97 -7.12 -27.85
N ASP A 59 -13.64 -7.18 -27.96
CA ASP A 59 -12.73 -7.21 -26.80
C ASP A 59 -12.76 -5.88 -26.05
N TRP A 60 -12.49 -5.93 -24.74
CA TRP A 60 -12.44 -4.73 -23.91
C TRP A 60 -11.28 -3.83 -24.29
N GLU A 61 -11.50 -2.52 -24.25
CA GLU A 61 -10.43 -1.55 -24.44
C GLU A 61 -9.48 -1.53 -23.25
N LEU A 62 -8.22 -1.17 -23.50
CA LEU A 62 -7.21 -1.05 -22.44
C LEU A 62 -7.60 0.01 -21.40
N THR A 63 -8.31 1.06 -21.80
CA THR A 63 -8.87 2.08 -20.93
C THR A 63 -9.87 1.52 -19.94
N ASP A 64 -10.75 0.62 -20.38
CA ASP A 64 -11.75 -0.02 -19.55
C ASP A 64 -11.10 -0.99 -18.56
N VAL A 65 -10.16 -1.81 -19.04
CA VAL A 65 -9.38 -2.72 -18.19
C VAL A 65 -8.59 -1.96 -17.12
N GLY A 66 -8.08 -0.77 -17.44
CA GLY A 66 -7.37 0.10 -16.50
C GLY A 66 -8.20 0.53 -15.29
N TRP A 67 -9.53 0.67 -15.47
CA TRP A 67 -10.43 1.03 -14.37
C TRP A 67 -10.55 -0.06 -13.30
N ILE A 68 -10.31 -1.34 -13.62
CA ILE A 68 -10.38 -2.45 -12.65
C ILE A 68 -9.44 -2.17 -11.47
N PHE A 69 -8.18 -1.85 -11.76
CA PHE A 69 -7.19 -1.50 -10.71
C PHE A 69 -7.53 -0.19 -10.00
N SER A 70 -7.96 0.83 -10.74
CA SER A 70 -8.28 2.15 -10.17
C SER A 70 -9.44 2.05 -9.18
N ILE A 71 -10.49 1.29 -9.50
CA ILE A 71 -11.62 1.01 -8.61
C ILE A 71 -11.12 0.25 -7.37
N ALA A 72 -10.28 -0.78 -7.55
CA ALA A 72 -9.75 -1.57 -6.43
C ALA A 72 -8.99 -0.70 -5.43
N ILE A 73 -8.12 0.21 -5.88
CA ILE A 73 -7.37 1.11 -5.01
C ILE A 73 -8.26 2.17 -4.36
N ALA A 74 -9.24 2.72 -5.09
CA ALA A 74 -10.20 3.65 -4.52
C ALA A 74 -11.02 2.98 -3.40
N ILE A 75 -11.55 1.78 -3.66
CA ILE A 75 -12.32 1.01 -2.66
C ILE A 75 -11.43 0.53 -1.51
N LEU A 76 -10.15 0.20 -1.75
CA LEU A 76 -9.19 -0.08 -0.67
C LEU A 76 -9.18 1.06 0.37
N GLY A 77 -8.96 2.29 -0.06
CA GLY A 77 -8.92 3.45 0.85
C GLY A 77 -10.27 3.71 1.52
N LEU A 78 -11.37 3.63 0.77
CA LEU A 78 -12.71 3.84 1.30
C LEU A 78 -13.13 2.75 2.30
N SER A 79 -12.89 1.48 1.97
CA SER A 79 -13.22 0.36 2.86
C SER A 79 -12.38 0.37 4.14
N ALA A 80 -11.10 0.68 4.05
CA ALA A 80 -10.24 0.88 5.22
C ALA A 80 -10.78 1.99 6.15
N ALA A 81 -11.25 3.10 5.57
CA ALA A 81 -11.84 4.20 6.32
C ALA A 81 -13.16 3.83 7.00
N VAL A 82 -14.05 3.14 6.28
CA VAL A 82 -15.38 2.75 6.76
C VAL A 82 -15.28 1.63 7.80
N PHE A 83 -14.53 0.57 7.49
CA PHE A 83 -14.45 -0.62 8.32
C PHE A 83 -13.40 -0.54 9.44
N GLY A 84 -12.58 0.52 9.53
CA GLY A 84 -11.52 0.63 10.53
C GLY A 84 -12.01 0.45 11.97
N LYS A 85 -13.13 1.09 12.36
CA LYS A 85 -13.74 0.90 13.68
C LYS A 85 -14.27 -0.52 13.89
N TRP A 86 -14.82 -1.13 12.85
CA TRP A 86 -15.31 -2.50 12.89
C TRP A 86 -14.15 -3.48 13.10
N VAL A 87 -13.04 -3.31 12.39
CA VAL A 87 -11.81 -4.12 12.56
C VAL A 87 -11.32 -4.11 14.01
N GLU A 88 -11.25 -2.93 14.63
CA GLU A 88 -10.84 -2.81 16.05
C GLU A 88 -11.81 -3.51 17.01
N ARG A 89 -13.13 -3.49 16.71
CA ARG A 89 -14.17 -4.11 17.54
C ARG A 89 -14.14 -5.64 17.44
N VAL A 90 -14.11 -6.18 16.21
CA VAL A 90 -14.23 -7.62 15.98
C VAL A 90 -12.93 -8.38 16.17
N GLY A 91 -11.80 -7.69 16.18
CA GLY A 91 -10.47 -8.25 16.29
C GLY A 91 -9.89 -8.79 14.97
N PRO A 92 -8.60 -9.20 14.98
CA PRO A 92 -7.87 -9.47 13.75
C PRO A 92 -8.32 -10.74 13.04
N ARG A 93 -8.69 -11.80 13.76
CA ARG A 93 -9.07 -13.07 13.14
C ARG A 93 -10.30 -12.94 12.25
N LYS A 94 -11.36 -12.32 12.78
CA LYS A 94 -12.61 -12.12 12.03
C LYS A 94 -12.42 -11.15 10.87
N SER A 95 -11.67 -10.07 11.09
CA SER A 95 -11.40 -9.09 10.02
C SER A 95 -10.51 -9.65 8.92
N MET A 96 -9.45 -10.41 9.25
CA MET A 96 -8.60 -11.07 8.24
C MET A 96 -9.37 -12.14 7.46
N PHE A 97 -10.27 -12.88 8.12
CA PHE A 97 -11.15 -13.86 7.46
C PHE A 97 -12.08 -13.18 6.46
N THR A 98 -12.73 -12.07 6.87
CA THR A 98 -13.56 -11.27 5.97
C THR A 98 -12.75 -10.73 4.79
N ALA A 99 -11.52 -10.26 5.05
CA ALA A 99 -10.62 -9.83 3.98
C ALA A 99 -10.28 -10.97 3.00
N ALA A 100 -10.02 -12.18 3.51
CA ALA A 100 -9.74 -13.36 2.69
C ALA A 100 -10.94 -13.75 1.81
N LEU A 101 -12.16 -13.72 2.38
CA LEU A 101 -13.39 -13.97 1.62
C LEU A 101 -13.63 -12.91 0.54
N CYS A 102 -13.46 -11.63 0.88
CA CYS A 102 -13.64 -10.54 -0.07
C CYS A 102 -12.59 -10.59 -1.18
N PHE A 103 -11.31 -10.79 -0.84
CA PHE A 103 -10.24 -10.77 -1.83
C PHE A 103 -10.28 -12.02 -2.73
N GLY A 104 -10.33 -13.22 -2.17
CA GLY A 104 -10.46 -14.47 -2.93
C GLY A 104 -11.78 -14.54 -3.70
N GLY A 105 -12.90 -14.16 -3.07
CA GLY A 105 -14.22 -14.08 -3.72
C GLY A 105 -14.26 -13.06 -4.85
N GLY A 106 -13.52 -11.94 -4.71
CA GLY A 106 -13.37 -10.94 -5.76
C GLY A 106 -12.77 -11.50 -7.05
N PHE A 107 -11.77 -12.36 -6.94
CA PHE A 107 -11.21 -13.09 -8.08
C PHE A 107 -12.23 -14.05 -8.72
N ILE A 108 -13.01 -14.78 -7.90
CA ILE A 108 -14.04 -15.72 -8.41
C ILE A 108 -15.15 -14.97 -9.14
N VAL A 109 -15.66 -13.86 -8.59
CA VAL A 109 -16.68 -13.02 -9.26
C VAL A 109 -16.12 -12.44 -10.56
N SER A 110 -14.85 -12.02 -10.57
CA SER A 110 -14.20 -11.55 -11.80
C SER A 110 -14.03 -12.66 -12.83
N ALA A 111 -13.72 -13.89 -12.41
CA ALA A 111 -13.68 -15.05 -13.32
C ALA A 111 -15.04 -15.29 -13.99
N ILE A 112 -16.15 -15.13 -13.26
CA ILE A 112 -17.50 -15.16 -13.83
C ILE A 112 -17.69 -14.05 -14.87
N GLY A 113 -17.23 -12.84 -14.56
CA GLY A 113 -17.27 -11.69 -15.51
C GLY A 113 -16.46 -11.96 -16.78
N ILE A 114 -15.28 -12.57 -16.64
CA ILE A 114 -14.45 -12.99 -17.79
C ILE A 114 -15.15 -14.07 -18.61
N HIS A 115 -15.82 -15.04 -17.97
CA HIS A 115 -16.56 -16.10 -18.64
C HIS A 115 -17.68 -15.58 -19.52
N TYR A 116 -18.47 -14.65 -18.99
CA TYR A 116 -19.61 -14.04 -19.73
C TYR A 116 -19.20 -12.80 -20.53
N HIS A 117 -17.92 -12.44 -20.55
CA HIS A 117 -17.40 -11.23 -21.19
C HIS A 117 -18.06 -9.93 -20.69
N GLU A 118 -18.37 -9.88 -19.38
CA GLU A 118 -19.04 -8.77 -18.70
C GLU A 118 -18.08 -8.01 -17.79
N ILE A 119 -17.55 -6.88 -18.27
CA ILE A 119 -16.53 -6.10 -17.54
C ILE A 119 -17.06 -5.54 -16.20
N PHE A 120 -18.36 -5.23 -16.11
CA PHE A 120 -18.96 -4.74 -14.87
C PHE A 120 -18.90 -5.77 -13.74
N LEU A 121 -18.96 -7.08 -14.05
CA LEU A 121 -18.73 -8.13 -13.06
C LEU A 121 -17.27 -8.17 -12.62
N VAL A 122 -16.32 -7.83 -13.47
CA VAL A 122 -14.90 -7.72 -13.10
C VAL A 122 -14.67 -6.48 -12.22
N TYR A 123 -15.33 -5.36 -12.51
CA TYR A 123 -15.33 -4.17 -11.65
C TYR A 123 -15.93 -4.48 -10.28
N LEU A 124 -17.05 -5.18 -10.23
CA LEU A 124 -17.69 -5.60 -8.98
C LEU A 124 -16.80 -6.62 -8.21
N GLY A 125 -16.27 -7.61 -8.93
CA GLY A 125 -15.45 -8.68 -8.35
C GLY A 125 -14.12 -8.15 -7.82
N TYR A 126 -13.17 -7.87 -8.70
CA TYR A 126 -11.83 -7.44 -8.30
C TYR A 126 -11.83 -6.01 -7.78
N GLY A 127 -12.54 -5.10 -8.45
CA GLY A 127 -12.59 -3.69 -8.10
C GLY A 127 -13.24 -3.45 -6.74
N VAL A 128 -14.50 -3.83 -6.57
CA VAL A 128 -15.26 -3.52 -5.35
C VAL A 128 -15.01 -4.56 -4.25
N LEU A 129 -15.33 -5.82 -4.52
CA LEU A 129 -15.21 -6.88 -3.50
C LEU A 129 -13.75 -7.14 -3.13
N GLY A 130 -12.88 -7.27 -4.13
CA GLY A 130 -11.42 -7.35 -3.94
C GLY A 130 -10.86 -6.13 -3.23
N GLY A 131 -11.26 -4.91 -3.63
CA GLY A 131 -10.90 -3.65 -2.99
C GLY A 131 -11.28 -3.59 -1.51
N CYS A 132 -12.47 -4.10 -1.13
CA CYS A 132 -12.84 -4.26 0.28
C CYS A 132 -11.89 -5.21 1.01
N GLY A 133 -11.57 -6.34 0.39
CA GLY A 133 -10.59 -7.30 0.90
C GLY A 133 -9.20 -6.67 1.10
N LEU A 134 -8.76 -5.86 0.13
CA LEU A 134 -7.51 -5.10 0.20
C LEU A 134 -7.49 -4.16 1.42
N GLY A 135 -8.53 -3.33 1.61
CA GLY A 135 -8.55 -2.32 2.68
C GLY A 135 -8.62 -2.94 4.07
N ILE A 136 -9.53 -3.89 4.30
CA ILE A 136 -9.66 -4.60 5.58
C ILE A 136 -8.39 -5.42 5.88
N GLY A 137 -7.87 -6.13 4.86
CA GLY A 137 -6.66 -6.94 4.96
C GLY A 137 -5.40 -6.11 5.19
N TYR A 138 -5.38 -4.85 4.77
CA TYR A 138 -4.25 -3.97 5.00
C TYR A 138 -4.18 -3.46 6.45
N ILE A 139 -5.29 -2.95 6.99
CA ILE A 139 -5.26 -2.31 8.32
C ILE A 139 -5.22 -3.31 9.49
N SER A 140 -5.81 -4.49 9.35
CA SER A 140 -5.95 -5.45 10.44
C SER A 140 -4.62 -6.01 10.95
N PRO A 141 -3.69 -6.52 10.11
CA PRO A 141 -2.37 -6.97 10.57
C PRO A 141 -1.51 -5.85 11.15
N VAL A 142 -1.57 -4.65 10.55
CA VAL A 142 -0.79 -3.48 11.00
C VAL A 142 -1.20 -3.08 12.41
N SER A 143 -2.51 -2.93 12.66
CA SER A 143 -3.05 -2.63 13.98
C SER A 143 -2.64 -3.67 15.04
N THR A 144 -2.62 -4.94 14.65
CA THR A 144 -2.23 -6.04 15.55
C THR A 144 -0.75 -5.98 15.91
N LEU A 145 0.14 -5.76 14.93
CA LEU A 145 1.58 -5.72 15.18
C LEU A 145 2.01 -4.51 16.00
N ILE A 146 1.40 -3.35 15.80
CA ILE A 146 1.66 -2.17 16.64
C ILE A 146 1.39 -2.45 18.12
N LYS A 147 0.38 -3.26 18.45
CA LYS A 147 0.06 -3.64 19.83
C LYS A 147 1.10 -4.58 20.44
N TRP A 148 1.74 -5.43 19.62
CA TRP A 148 2.80 -6.35 20.06
C TRP A 148 4.19 -5.69 20.19
N PHE A 149 4.43 -4.60 19.47
CA PHE A 149 5.74 -3.93 19.44
C PHE A 149 5.63 -2.44 19.80
N PRO A 150 5.13 -2.11 21.01
CA PRO A 150 5.05 -0.72 21.46
C PRO A 150 6.42 -0.08 21.64
N ASP A 151 7.47 -0.89 21.81
CA ASP A 151 8.87 -0.52 21.90
C ASP A 151 9.48 -0.14 20.54
N ARG A 152 9.01 -0.75 19.43
CA ARG A 152 9.53 -0.55 18.06
C ARG A 152 8.40 -0.53 17.03
N PRO A 153 7.49 0.45 17.08
CA PRO A 153 6.30 0.45 16.23
C PRO A 153 6.62 0.61 14.73
N GLY A 154 7.72 1.28 14.38
CA GLY A 154 8.16 1.38 12.98
C GLY A 154 8.64 0.04 12.43
N MET A 155 9.45 -0.69 13.19
CA MET A 155 9.86 -2.05 12.81
C MET A 155 8.63 -2.97 12.64
N ALA A 156 7.65 -2.88 13.54
CA ALA A 156 6.43 -3.68 13.49
C ALA A 156 5.62 -3.42 12.21
N THR A 157 5.40 -2.14 11.91
CA THR A 157 4.68 -1.75 10.70
C THR A 157 5.46 -2.09 9.43
N GLY A 158 6.78 -1.93 9.46
CA GLY A 158 7.68 -2.36 8.40
C GLY A 158 7.55 -3.84 8.09
N MET A 159 7.63 -4.70 9.10
CA MET A 159 7.46 -6.16 8.97
C MET A 159 6.08 -6.54 8.41
N ALA A 160 5.01 -5.85 8.83
CA ALA A 160 3.69 -6.11 8.30
C ALA A 160 3.60 -5.73 6.82
N ILE A 161 3.92 -4.48 6.51
CA ILE A 161 3.59 -3.84 5.24
C ILE A 161 4.59 -4.23 4.12
N MET A 162 5.80 -4.70 4.46
CA MET A 162 6.76 -5.17 3.45
C MET A 162 6.18 -6.29 2.58
N GLY A 163 5.32 -7.13 3.14
CA GLY A 163 4.64 -8.19 2.40
C GLY A 163 3.78 -7.64 1.26
N PHE A 164 3.10 -6.52 1.46
CA PHE A 164 2.33 -5.87 0.39
C PHE A 164 3.23 -5.41 -0.77
N GLY A 165 4.41 -4.86 -0.46
CA GLY A 165 5.41 -4.50 -1.48
C GLY A 165 6.01 -5.72 -2.20
N GLY A 166 6.21 -6.83 -1.47
CA GLY A 166 6.78 -8.07 -2.00
C GLY A 166 5.78 -8.95 -2.75
N GLY A 167 4.47 -8.74 -2.57
CA GLY A 167 3.43 -9.57 -3.18
C GLY A 167 3.52 -9.62 -4.71
N ALA A 168 3.85 -8.52 -5.35
CA ALA A 168 3.99 -8.45 -6.80
C ALA A 168 5.15 -9.29 -7.35
N LEU A 169 6.25 -9.46 -6.59
CA LEU A 169 7.38 -10.31 -6.98
C LEU A 169 6.98 -11.78 -7.14
N ILE A 170 6.00 -12.22 -6.37
CA ILE A 170 5.47 -13.59 -6.43
C ILE A 170 4.28 -13.63 -7.41
N ALA A 171 3.38 -12.68 -7.32
CA ALA A 171 2.13 -12.70 -8.05
C ALA A 171 2.31 -12.50 -9.55
N ALA A 172 3.25 -11.66 -10.01
CA ALA A 172 3.46 -11.43 -11.44
C ALA A 172 3.95 -12.69 -12.16
N PRO A 173 5.06 -13.35 -11.75
CA PRO A 173 5.48 -14.59 -12.39
C PRO A 173 4.47 -15.71 -12.21
N LEU A 174 3.80 -15.82 -11.05
CA LEU A 174 2.75 -16.82 -10.85
C LEU A 174 1.59 -16.63 -11.82
N SER A 175 1.14 -15.38 -12.04
CA SER A 175 0.07 -15.08 -13.00
C SER A 175 0.44 -15.49 -14.42
N LEU A 176 1.67 -15.21 -14.84
CA LEU A 176 2.17 -15.56 -16.17
C LEU A 176 2.27 -17.09 -16.34
N LEU A 177 2.81 -17.78 -15.33
CA LEU A 177 2.91 -19.25 -15.34
C LEU A 177 1.54 -19.91 -15.41
N LEU A 178 0.55 -19.43 -14.63
CA LEU A 178 -0.79 -19.98 -14.64
C LEU A 178 -1.50 -19.70 -15.98
N MET A 179 -1.39 -18.47 -16.51
CA MET A 179 -1.97 -18.15 -17.82
C MET A 179 -1.37 -19.02 -18.93
N ASP A 180 -0.06 -19.27 -18.91
CA ASP A 180 0.60 -20.13 -19.88
C ASP A 180 0.18 -21.60 -19.71
N HIS A 181 0.05 -22.08 -18.47
CA HIS A 181 -0.41 -23.43 -18.15
C HIS A 181 -1.85 -23.69 -18.61
N PHE A 182 -2.75 -22.73 -18.41
CA PHE A 182 -4.17 -22.88 -18.79
C PHE A 182 -4.50 -22.42 -20.19
N LYS A 183 -3.51 -21.89 -20.93
CA LYS A 183 -3.68 -21.46 -22.31
C LYS A 183 -4.07 -22.63 -23.21
N THR A 184 -5.10 -22.42 -24.02
CA THR A 184 -5.54 -23.36 -25.07
C THR A 184 -5.57 -22.70 -26.44
N ALA A 185 -6.00 -23.41 -27.45
CA ALA A 185 -6.21 -22.80 -28.80
C ALA A 185 -7.29 -21.72 -28.79
N THR A 186 -8.24 -21.78 -27.83
CA THR A 186 -9.42 -20.89 -27.74
C THR A 186 -9.51 -20.09 -26.44
N SER A 187 -8.54 -20.20 -25.54
CA SER A 187 -8.48 -19.46 -24.28
C SER A 187 -7.06 -18.99 -23.98
N ARG A 188 -6.96 -17.78 -23.43
CA ARG A 188 -5.70 -17.26 -22.88
C ARG A 188 -5.36 -17.75 -21.47
N GLY A 189 -6.23 -18.58 -20.88
CA GLY A 189 -6.06 -19.10 -19.52
C GLY A 189 -6.31 -18.05 -18.43
N VAL A 190 -6.86 -16.89 -18.75
CA VAL A 190 -7.07 -15.81 -17.76
C VAL A 190 -8.13 -16.19 -16.75
N LEU A 191 -9.24 -16.78 -17.19
CA LEU A 191 -10.34 -17.22 -16.33
C LEU A 191 -9.87 -18.21 -15.28
N GLU A 192 -9.21 -19.27 -15.72
CA GLU A 192 -8.70 -20.36 -14.86
C GLU A 192 -7.62 -19.82 -13.91
N THR A 193 -6.81 -18.87 -14.38
CA THR A 193 -5.83 -18.18 -13.57
C THR A 193 -6.50 -17.40 -12.44
N PHE A 194 -7.58 -16.64 -12.74
CA PHE A 194 -8.32 -15.91 -11.72
C PHE A 194 -8.94 -16.85 -10.67
N VAL A 195 -9.57 -17.95 -11.08
CA VAL A 195 -10.10 -18.95 -10.16
C VAL A 195 -9.00 -19.53 -9.28
N THR A 196 -7.89 -19.95 -9.88
CA THR A 196 -6.78 -20.58 -9.16
C THR A 196 -6.13 -19.58 -8.17
N MET A 197 -5.88 -18.35 -8.59
CA MET A 197 -5.32 -17.33 -7.71
C MET A 197 -6.28 -16.96 -6.58
N GLY A 198 -7.59 -16.87 -6.85
CA GLY A 198 -8.60 -16.62 -5.83
C GLY A 198 -8.57 -17.65 -4.72
N VAL A 199 -8.47 -18.94 -5.09
CA VAL A 199 -8.35 -20.06 -4.13
C VAL A 199 -7.02 -20.01 -3.39
N ILE A 200 -5.89 -19.84 -4.10
CA ILE A 200 -4.55 -19.74 -3.48
C ILE A 200 -4.51 -18.62 -2.44
N TYR A 201 -4.98 -17.42 -2.79
CA TYR A 201 -4.95 -16.27 -1.87
C TYR A 201 -5.87 -16.50 -0.67
N PHE A 202 -7.07 -17.02 -0.89
CA PHE A 202 -7.96 -17.39 0.22
C PHE A 202 -7.27 -18.34 1.19
N LEU A 203 -6.71 -19.45 0.69
CA LEU A 203 -6.04 -20.45 1.52
C LEU A 203 -4.80 -19.90 2.22
N PHE A 204 -4.00 -19.10 1.52
CA PHE A 204 -2.78 -18.52 2.10
C PHE A 204 -3.11 -17.46 3.18
N MET A 205 -4.13 -16.65 2.96
CA MET A 205 -4.62 -15.71 3.98
C MET A 205 -5.20 -16.43 5.19
N MET A 206 -5.79 -17.62 5.01
CA MET A 206 -6.28 -18.47 6.13
C MET A 206 -5.15 -18.87 7.09
N ILE A 207 -3.90 -19.01 6.63
CA ILE A 207 -2.73 -19.20 7.50
C ILE A 207 -2.63 -18.03 8.48
N GLY A 208 -2.76 -16.80 8.00
CA GLY A 208 -2.79 -15.60 8.84
C GLY A 208 -3.97 -15.60 9.83
N VAL A 209 -5.16 -15.94 9.36
CA VAL A 209 -6.39 -16.02 10.18
C VAL A 209 -6.24 -16.98 11.36
N ILE A 210 -5.69 -18.17 11.12
CA ILE A 210 -5.56 -19.22 12.14
C ILE A 210 -4.43 -18.88 13.12
N SER A 211 -3.31 -18.35 12.63
CA SER A 211 -2.10 -18.14 13.42
C SER A 211 -2.08 -16.81 14.18
N VAL A 212 -2.90 -15.81 13.80
CA VAL A 212 -2.89 -14.49 14.43
C VAL A 212 -3.25 -14.56 15.92
N ARG A 213 -2.49 -13.79 16.74
CA ARG A 213 -2.75 -13.58 18.17
C ARG A 213 -2.64 -12.10 18.51
N VAL A 214 -3.38 -11.68 19.53
CA VAL A 214 -3.30 -10.33 20.14
C VAL A 214 -2.69 -10.44 21.54
N PRO A 215 -1.97 -9.40 21.99
CA PRO A 215 -1.50 -9.37 23.37
C PRO A 215 -2.68 -9.20 24.34
N SER A 216 -2.53 -9.66 25.59
CA SER A 216 -3.46 -9.30 26.67
C SER A 216 -3.41 -7.78 26.94
N THR A 217 -4.44 -7.25 27.56
CA THR A 217 -4.54 -5.80 27.87
C THR A 217 -3.36 -5.28 28.70
N ASP A 218 -2.86 -6.11 29.61
CA ASP A 218 -1.78 -5.73 30.55
C ASP A 218 -0.38 -6.14 30.05
N TRP A 219 -0.32 -6.73 28.85
CA TRP A 219 0.94 -7.22 28.30
C TRP A 219 1.87 -6.07 27.92
N LYS A 220 3.12 -6.18 28.31
CA LYS A 220 4.22 -5.26 27.96
C LYS A 220 5.48 -6.06 27.64
N PRO A 221 6.35 -5.58 26.74
CA PRO A 221 7.67 -6.17 26.55
C PRO A 221 8.50 -6.04 27.83
N ASP A 222 9.37 -7.02 28.10
CA ASP A 222 10.25 -7.00 29.27
C ASP A 222 11.11 -5.74 29.28
N GLY A 223 11.19 -5.07 30.43
CA GLY A 223 11.97 -3.86 30.63
C GLY A 223 11.43 -2.60 29.94
N TRP A 224 10.31 -2.68 29.21
CA TRP A 224 9.73 -1.52 28.54
C TRP A 224 8.82 -0.74 29.49
N GLN A 225 9.04 0.57 29.54
CA GLN A 225 8.19 1.52 30.23
C GLN A 225 7.55 2.48 29.22
N HIS A 226 6.32 2.90 29.47
CA HIS A 226 5.72 3.95 28.65
C HIS A 226 6.63 5.18 28.65
N PRO A 227 6.88 5.77 27.46
CA PRO A 227 7.63 7.01 27.39
C PRO A 227 6.97 8.03 28.33
N THR A 228 7.73 8.56 29.26
CA THR A 228 7.30 9.70 30.07
C THR A 228 7.05 10.87 29.14
N GLU A 229 5.88 11.49 29.22
CA GLU A 229 5.52 12.66 28.42
C GLU A 229 6.58 13.76 28.64
N LYS A 230 7.40 13.97 27.62
CA LYS A 230 8.23 15.16 27.57
C LYS A 230 7.47 16.17 26.70
N PRO A 231 7.24 17.41 27.19
CA PRO A 231 6.50 18.44 26.46
C PRO A 231 7.02 18.74 25.04
N GLN A 232 8.26 18.33 24.76
CA GLN A 232 8.93 18.56 23.48
C GLN A 232 8.85 17.37 22.49
N THR A 233 8.32 16.22 22.90
CA THR A 233 8.20 15.05 22.01
C THR A 233 6.78 14.97 21.44
N MET A 234 6.69 14.62 20.15
CA MET A 234 5.40 14.35 19.49
C MET A 234 4.84 12.96 19.83
N VAL A 235 5.43 12.25 20.77
CA VAL A 235 5.00 10.93 21.21
C VAL A 235 4.10 11.08 22.43
N THR A 236 2.84 10.63 22.34
CA THR A 236 1.88 10.66 23.44
C THR A 236 1.65 9.29 24.03
N SER A 237 1.44 9.23 25.36
CA SER A 237 0.90 8.06 26.05
C SER A 237 -0.64 8.07 26.07
N ALA A 238 -1.27 9.22 25.80
CA ALA A 238 -2.71 9.38 25.76
C ALA A 238 -3.29 8.80 24.46
N ASN A 239 -4.59 8.49 24.51
CA ASN A 239 -5.31 8.02 23.33
C ASN A 239 -6.25 9.09 22.80
N VAL A 240 -6.48 9.08 21.49
CA VAL A 240 -7.43 9.95 20.80
C VAL A 240 -8.47 9.08 20.10
N THR A 241 -9.75 9.48 20.21
CA THR A 241 -10.80 8.76 19.48
C THR A 241 -10.72 9.03 17.99
N VAL A 242 -11.24 8.11 17.18
CA VAL A 242 -11.26 8.26 15.70
C VAL A 242 -11.97 9.54 15.28
N SER A 243 -13.05 9.93 15.99
CA SER A 243 -13.84 11.14 15.69
C SER A 243 -13.07 12.41 16.01
N GLU A 244 -12.31 12.42 17.10
CA GLU A 244 -11.48 13.56 17.48
C GLU A 244 -10.23 13.67 16.62
N ALA A 245 -9.57 12.55 16.28
CA ALA A 245 -8.41 12.55 15.39
C ALA A 245 -8.71 13.25 14.07
N TRP A 246 -9.86 12.94 13.44
CA TRP A 246 -10.31 13.56 12.19
C TRP A 246 -10.51 15.09 12.29
N ARG A 247 -10.81 15.61 13.49
CA ARG A 247 -11.00 17.04 13.74
C ARG A 247 -9.69 17.79 14.00
N THR A 248 -8.57 17.08 14.12
CA THR A 248 -7.28 17.69 14.40
C THR A 248 -6.57 18.15 13.11
N LEU A 249 -5.84 19.27 13.19
CA LEU A 249 -4.98 19.71 12.11
C LEU A 249 -3.90 18.66 11.80
N GLN A 250 -3.41 17.98 12.82
CA GLN A 250 -2.37 16.95 12.71
C GLN A 250 -2.77 15.80 11.79
N PHE A 251 -4.03 15.35 11.85
CA PHE A 251 -4.54 14.33 10.95
C PHE A 251 -4.47 14.78 9.49
N TRP A 252 -4.92 15.99 9.19
CA TRP A 252 -4.92 16.51 7.82
C TRP A 252 -3.52 16.82 7.31
N LEU A 253 -2.62 17.29 8.17
CA LEU A 253 -1.21 17.44 7.81
C LEU A 253 -0.59 16.07 7.44
N LEU A 254 -0.83 15.00 8.22
CA LEU A 254 -0.38 13.65 7.90
C LEU A 254 -1.05 13.10 6.64
N TRP A 255 -2.32 13.45 6.40
CA TRP A 255 -3.02 13.09 5.18
C TRP A 255 -2.33 13.69 3.95
N VAL A 256 -1.99 14.98 4.00
CA VAL A 256 -1.26 15.66 2.91
C VAL A 256 0.16 15.08 2.77
N VAL A 257 0.88 14.87 3.88
CA VAL A 257 2.21 14.27 3.89
C VAL A 257 2.20 12.92 3.16
N LEU A 258 1.24 12.04 3.50
CA LEU A 258 1.11 10.75 2.83
C LEU A 258 0.70 10.92 1.37
N CYS A 259 -0.30 11.76 1.07
CA CYS A 259 -0.81 11.97 -0.28
C CYS A 259 0.30 12.46 -1.21
N MET A 260 1.09 13.45 -0.82
CA MET A 260 2.17 14.01 -1.64
C MET A 260 3.30 13.01 -1.86
N ASN A 261 3.71 12.30 -0.81
CA ASN A 261 4.74 11.25 -0.91
C ASN A 261 4.31 10.14 -1.87
N VAL A 262 3.06 9.67 -1.71
CA VAL A 262 2.52 8.57 -2.52
C VAL A 262 2.29 8.99 -3.95
N THR A 263 1.74 10.19 -4.20
CA THR A 263 1.51 10.70 -5.57
C THR A 263 2.80 10.74 -6.36
N ALA A 264 3.88 11.26 -5.77
CA ALA A 264 5.18 11.32 -6.42
C ALA A 264 5.72 9.92 -6.77
N GLY A 265 5.65 8.96 -5.84
CA GLY A 265 6.19 7.61 -6.06
C GLY A 265 5.34 6.76 -7.01
N ILE A 266 4.01 6.70 -6.82
CA ILE A 266 3.13 5.83 -7.63
C ILE A 266 2.99 6.34 -9.07
N GLY A 267 3.04 7.67 -9.28
CA GLY A 267 3.03 8.26 -10.61
C GLY A 267 4.19 7.76 -11.45
N VAL A 268 5.39 7.82 -10.88
CA VAL A 268 6.61 7.33 -11.55
C VAL A 268 6.58 5.82 -11.72
N LEU A 269 6.21 5.07 -10.68
CA LEU A 269 6.18 3.61 -10.73
C LEU A 269 5.25 3.09 -11.83
N SER A 270 4.13 3.78 -12.07
CA SER A 270 3.16 3.41 -13.11
C SER A 270 3.72 3.52 -14.54
N GLN A 271 4.75 4.35 -14.74
CA GLN A 271 5.37 4.63 -16.04
C GLN A 271 6.85 4.25 -16.10
N ALA A 272 7.37 3.53 -15.12
CA ALA A 272 8.80 3.25 -15.00
C ALA A 272 9.39 2.58 -16.24
N SER A 273 8.71 1.56 -16.79
CA SER A 273 9.19 0.83 -17.98
C SER A 273 9.21 1.69 -19.27
N PRO A 274 8.11 2.34 -19.67
CA PRO A 274 8.17 3.23 -20.83
C PRO A 274 9.10 4.43 -20.62
N MET A 275 9.14 4.98 -19.41
CA MET A 275 9.99 6.14 -19.09
C MET A 275 11.46 5.86 -19.35
N ILE A 276 12.03 4.77 -18.81
CA ILE A 276 13.45 4.46 -19.02
C ILE A 276 13.77 4.18 -20.49
N GLN A 277 12.87 3.52 -21.21
CA GLN A 277 13.05 3.24 -22.65
C GLN A 277 13.02 4.52 -23.49
N GLU A 278 12.09 5.45 -23.20
CA GLU A 278 11.93 6.69 -23.94
C GLU A 278 13.04 7.70 -23.63
N ILE A 279 13.44 7.85 -22.35
CA ILE A 279 14.51 8.76 -21.95
C ILE A 279 15.86 8.37 -22.60
N PHE A 280 16.15 7.09 -22.66
CA PHE A 280 17.42 6.60 -23.22
C PHE A 280 17.33 6.18 -24.70
N ASN A 281 16.29 6.62 -25.42
CA ASN A 281 16.16 6.49 -26.89
C ASN A 281 16.47 5.07 -27.41
N GLY A 282 15.88 4.05 -26.80
CA GLY A 282 16.00 2.66 -27.24
C GLY A 282 17.33 1.97 -26.90
N ARG A 283 18.25 2.61 -26.15
CA ARG A 283 19.42 1.93 -25.58
C ARG A 283 19.00 0.87 -24.57
N VAL A 284 17.90 1.12 -23.85
CA VAL A 284 17.33 0.19 -22.87
C VAL A 284 16.34 -0.73 -23.59
N THR A 285 16.64 -2.02 -23.60
CA THR A 285 15.75 -3.03 -24.18
C THR A 285 14.48 -3.23 -23.33
N PRO A 286 13.36 -3.73 -23.88
CA PRO A 286 12.18 -4.06 -23.10
C PRO A 286 12.47 -5.03 -21.92
N ALA A 287 13.38 -5.98 -22.11
CA ALA A 287 13.81 -6.90 -21.05
C ALA A 287 14.55 -6.18 -19.90
N ALA A 288 15.46 -5.25 -20.25
CA ALA A 288 16.16 -4.43 -19.26
C ALA A 288 15.19 -3.49 -18.52
N ALA A 289 14.20 -2.92 -19.21
CA ALA A 289 13.16 -2.10 -18.60
C ALA A 289 12.27 -2.91 -17.63
N ALA A 290 11.95 -4.16 -17.97
CA ALA A 290 11.26 -5.07 -17.04
C ALA A 290 12.13 -5.39 -15.82
N GLY A 291 13.43 -5.62 -16.01
CA GLY A 291 14.41 -5.77 -14.93
C GLY A 291 14.47 -4.54 -14.01
N PHE A 292 14.44 -3.34 -14.58
CA PHE A 292 14.38 -2.08 -13.81
C PHE A 292 13.13 -2.01 -12.93
N VAL A 293 11.95 -2.33 -13.47
CA VAL A 293 10.70 -2.39 -12.67
C VAL A 293 10.79 -3.42 -11.55
N GLY A 294 11.36 -4.60 -11.82
CA GLY A 294 11.62 -5.62 -10.80
C GLY A 294 12.54 -5.11 -9.69
N LEU A 295 13.61 -4.41 -10.04
CA LEU A 295 14.53 -3.78 -9.10
C LEU A 295 13.82 -2.74 -8.22
N LEU A 296 13.00 -1.87 -8.82
CA LEU A 296 12.19 -0.90 -8.08
C LEU A 296 11.26 -1.58 -7.08
N SER A 297 10.65 -2.71 -7.45
CA SER A 297 9.77 -3.48 -6.56
C SER A 297 10.51 -4.06 -5.35
N ILE A 298 11.73 -4.58 -5.56
CA ILE A 298 12.60 -5.07 -4.47
C ILE A 298 12.92 -3.93 -3.51
N PHE A 299 13.31 -2.76 -4.01
CA PHE A 299 13.65 -1.62 -3.15
C PHE A 299 12.41 -0.97 -2.50
N ASN A 300 11.24 -1.04 -3.13
CA ASN A 300 9.98 -0.69 -2.48
C ASN A 300 9.73 -1.58 -1.25
N MET A 301 9.87 -2.90 -1.41
CA MET A 301 9.72 -3.86 -0.33
C MET A 301 10.76 -3.65 0.78
N ALA A 302 12.03 -3.59 0.43
CA ALA A 302 13.13 -3.38 1.38
C ALA A 302 12.99 -2.03 2.11
N GLY A 303 12.61 -0.98 1.38
CA GLY A 303 12.39 0.36 1.93
C GLY A 303 11.31 0.39 2.99
N ARG A 304 10.26 -0.41 2.86
CA ARG A 304 9.20 -0.52 3.87
C ARG A 304 9.75 -1.00 5.22
N PHE A 305 10.63 -1.97 5.21
CA PHE A 305 11.23 -2.48 6.44
C PHE A 305 12.36 -1.57 6.95
N ILE A 306 13.31 -1.22 6.09
CA ILE A 306 14.51 -0.46 6.47
C ILE A 306 14.13 0.93 7.00
N TRP A 307 13.39 1.72 6.23
CA TRP A 307 13.05 3.09 6.63
C TRP A 307 12.12 3.16 7.82
N ALA A 308 11.11 2.27 7.89
CA ALA A 308 10.22 2.24 9.04
C ALA A 308 10.97 1.84 10.33
N SER A 309 11.88 0.87 10.27
CA SER A 309 12.75 0.51 11.40
C SER A 309 13.69 1.66 11.77
N THR A 310 14.32 2.30 10.79
CA THR A 310 15.20 3.46 11.00
C THR A 310 14.44 4.60 11.68
N SER A 311 13.16 4.78 11.33
CA SER A 311 12.33 5.83 11.91
C SER A 311 12.08 5.67 13.42
N ASP A 312 12.27 4.47 13.98
CA ASP A 312 12.23 4.25 15.45
C ASP A 312 13.40 4.94 16.16
N TYR A 313 14.51 5.17 15.47
CA TYR A 313 15.72 5.77 16.03
C TYR A 313 15.82 7.27 15.73
N ILE A 314 15.57 7.69 14.48
CA ILE A 314 15.73 9.10 14.07
C ILE A 314 14.45 9.91 14.24
N GLY A 315 13.32 9.26 14.54
CA GLY A 315 11.99 9.86 14.69
C GLY A 315 11.24 10.01 13.36
N ARG A 316 9.89 9.93 13.43
CA ARG A 316 9.00 9.92 12.25
C ARG A 316 9.10 11.19 11.42
N ARG A 317 9.06 12.34 12.12
CA ARG A 317 9.16 13.65 11.48
C ARG A 317 10.47 13.82 10.70
N ASN A 318 11.59 13.40 11.29
CA ASN A 318 12.90 13.51 10.64
C ASN A 318 13.01 12.55 9.45
N THR A 319 12.45 11.35 9.55
CA THR A 319 12.38 10.38 8.45
C THR A 319 11.64 10.96 7.25
N TYR A 320 10.46 11.53 7.46
CA TYR A 320 9.72 12.17 6.36
C TYR A 320 10.39 13.44 5.84
N THR A 321 11.04 14.23 6.71
CA THR A 321 11.85 15.37 6.27
C THR A 321 12.96 14.91 5.31
N LEU A 322 13.65 13.81 5.66
CA LEU A 322 14.66 13.21 4.79
C LEU A 322 14.05 12.74 3.45
N PHE A 323 12.89 12.07 3.48
CA PHE A 323 12.21 11.62 2.27
C PHE A 323 11.90 12.79 1.33
N PHE A 324 11.39 13.88 1.86
CA PHE A 324 11.04 15.04 1.06
C PHE A 324 12.29 15.77 0.52
N LEU A 325 13.29 16.05 1.37
CA LEU A 325 14.49 16.73 0.94
C LEU A 325 15.28 15.93 -0.09
N LEU A 326 15.56 14.66 0.21
CA LEU A 326 16.29 13.79 -0.71
C LEU A 326 15.47 13.51 -1.97
N GLY A 327 14.15 13.32 -1.82
CA GLY A 327 13.25 13.13 -2.96
C GLY A 327 13.28 14.33 -3.91
N ILE A 328 13.20 15.55 -3.40
CA ILE A 328 13.28 16.77 -4.23
C ILE A 328 14.62 16.82 -4.98
N LEU A 329 15.74 16.58 -4.29
CA LEU A 329 17.07 16.57 -4.93
C LEU A 329 17.17 15.53 -6.05
N LEU A 330 16.67 14.32 -5.79
CA LEU A 330 16.70 13.24 -6.76
C LEU A 330 15.79 13.51 -7.95
N TYR A 331 14.55 13.97 -7.74
CA TYR A 331 13.65 14.32 -8.84
C TYR A 331 14.19 15.48 -9.70
N LEU A 332 14.83 16.48 -9.09
CA LEU A 332 15.51 17.56 -9.83
C LEU A 332 16.68 17.04 -10.69
N SER A 333 17.36 15.99 -10.25
CA SER A 333 18.49 15.42 -11.00
C SER A 333 18.06 14.57 -12.21
N ILE A 334 16.86 13.95 -12.19
CA ILE A 334 16.40 13.00 -13.22
C ILE A 334 16.47 13.57 -14.65
N PRO A 335 15.97 14.78 -14.96
CA PRO A 335 16.05 15.33 -16.31
C PRO A 335 17.51 15.47 -16.80
N THR A 336 18.41 15.91 -15.93
CA THR A 336 19.84 16.06 -16.24
C THR A 336 20.53 14.72 -16.45
N LEU A 337 20.22 13.72 -15.61
CA LEU A 337 20.75 12.37 -15.74
C LEU A 337 20.30 11.71 -17.04
N GLY A 338 19.04 11.91 -17.43
CA GLY A 338 18.51 11.45 -18.72
C GLY A 338 19.20 12.14 -19.90
N TYR A 339 19.33 13.46 -19.86
CA TYR A 339 20.00 14.25 -20.89
C TYR A 339 21.47 13.84 -21.10
N ASN A 340 22.20 13.61 -20.01
CA ASN A 340 23.59 13.18 -20.03
C ASN A 340 23.77 11.68 -20.37
N GLY A 341 22.71 10.92 -20.54
CA GLY A 341 22.76 9.49 -20.84
C GLY A 341 23.30 8.63 -19.69
N SER A 342 23.18 9.08 -18.43
CA SER A 342 23.73 8.41 -17.24
C SER A 342 22.76 7.35 -16.70
N GLU A 343 22.56 6.23 -17.43
CA GLU A 343 21.63 5.15 -17.04
C GLU A 343 21.84 4.62 -15.61
N PRO A 344 23.07 4.30 -15.15
CA PRO A 344 23.27 3.76 -13.79
C PRO A 344 22.85 4.74 -12.69
N LEU A 345 23.15 6.04 -12.85
CA LEU A 345 22.77 7.07 -11.88
C LEU A 345 21.25 7.32 -11.89
N PHE A 346 20.63 7.26 -13.07
CA PHE A 346 19.17 7.33 -13.21
C PHE A 346 18.50 6.17 -12.46
N VAL A 347 18.94 4.95 -12.67
CA VAL A 347 18.45 3.76 -11.97
C VAL A 347 18.65 3.89 -10.46
N ALA A 348 19.85 4.30 -10.02
CA ALA A 348 20.16 4.49 -8.61
C ALA A 348 19.26 5.55 -7.96
N ALA A 349 19.00 6.68 -8.64
CA ALA A 349 18.10 7.72 -8.16
C ALA A 349 16.67 7.17 -7.96
N PHE A 350 16.13 6.44 -8.93
CA PHE A 350 14.79 5.85 -8.81
C PHE A 350 14.71 4.74 -7.77
N VAL A 351 15.75 3.93 -7.61
CA VAL A 351 15.84 2.94 -6.54
C VAL A 351 15.69 3.60 -5.17
N VAL A 352 16.39 4.71 -4.92
CA VAL A 352 16.28 5.45 -3.67
C VAL A 352 14.89 6.09 -3.53
N ILE A 353 14.36 6.75 -4.56
CA ILE A 353 13.01 7.35 -4.56
C ILE A 353 11.96 6.30 -4.19
N ILE A 354 11.99 5.13 -4.83
CA ILE A 354 10.99 4.09 -4.61
C ILE A 354 11.18 3.39 -3.28
N SER A 355 12.41 3.31 -2.75
CA SER A 355 12.62 2.84 -1.38
C SER A 355 11.96 3.77 -0.36
N MET A 356 12.07 5.10 -0.53
CA MET A 356 11.42 6.09 0.33
C MET A 356 9.91 6.11 0.18
N TYR A 357 9.39 5.88 -1.04
CA TYR A 357 7.96 5.66 -1.28
C TYR A 357 7.43 4.49 -0.44
N GLY A 358 8.10 3.34 -0.49
CA GLY A 358 7.76 2.18 0.34
C GLY A 358 7.87 2.50 1.83
N GLY A 359 8.95 3.17 2.24
CA GLY A 359 9.19 3.61 3.60
C GLY A 359 8.12 4.54 4.15
N GLY A 360 7.57 5.43 3.32
CA GLY A 360 6.48 6.32 3.68
C GLY A 360 5.24 5.55 4.13
N PHE A 361 4.81 4.55 3.36
CA PHE A 361 3.69 3.70 3.74
C PHE A 361 3.90 2.98 5.07
N ALA A 362 5.10 2.46 5.30
CA ALA A 362 5.38 1.67 6.48
C ALA A 362 5.63 2.53 7.74
N THR A 363 6.08 3.76 7.57
CA THR A 363 6.33 4.70 8.68
C THR A 363 5.05 5.37 9.18
N ILE A 364 4.04 5.58 8.32
CA ILE A 364 2.86 6.36 8.67
C ILE A 364 2.01 5.78 9.81
N PRO A 365 1.75 4.46 9.90
CA PRO A 365 0.97 3.92 11.01
C PRO A 365 1.68 4.12 12.36
N ALA A 366 3.02 4.01 12.38
CA ALA A 366 3.81 4.29 13.57
C ALA A 366 3.76 5.78 13.94
N TYR A 367 3.74 6.67 12.95
CA TYR A 367 3.58 8.10 13.16
C TYR A 367 2.20 8.44 13.75
N LEU A 368 1.14 7.80 13.23
CA LEU A 368 -0.21 7.92 13.79
C LEU A 368 -0.28 7.42 15.25
N ARG A 369 0.36 6.29 15.54
CA ARG A 369 0.46 5.75 16.89
C ARG A 369 1.15 6.74 17.83
N ASP A 370 2.26 7.34 17.41
CA ASP A 370 3.01 8.29 18.20
C ASP A 370 2.18 9.56 18.50
N MET A 371 1.33 9.99 17.55
CA MET A 371 0.51 11.21 17.66
C MET A 371 -0.84 10.99 18.37
N PHE A 372 -1.49 9.84 18.18
CA PHE A 372 -2.88 9.60 18.59
C PHE A 372 -3.06 8.43 19.56
N GLY A 373 -1.96 7.74 19.94
CA GLY A 373 -2.00 6.58 20.82
C GLY A 373 -2.38 5.29 20.09
N THR A 374 -2.47 4.20 20.83
CA THR A 374 -2.65 2.83 20.29
C THR A 374 -4.11 2.38 20.20
N LEU A 375 -5.02 2.98 20.98
CA LEU A 375 -6.38 2.49 21.17
C LEU A 375 -7.17 2.37 19.86
N ASN A 376 -7.09 3.38 18.98
CA ASN A 376 -7.84 3.46 17.74
C ASN A 376 -6.92 3.59 16.50
N VAL A 377 -5.64 3.23 16.62
CA VAL A 377 -4.64 3.49 15.57
C VAL A 377 -5.03 2.85 14.23
N GLY A 378 -5.58 1.65 14.23
CA GLY A 378 -6.03 0.98 13.00
C GLY A 378 -7.18 1.70 12.30
N ALA A 379 -8.14 2.20 13.07
CA ALA A 379 -9.28 2.95 12.54
C ALA A 379 -8.87 4.36 12.05
N ILE A 380 -7.94 5.02 12.74
CA ILE A 380 -7.37 6.31 12.31
C ILE A 380 -6.54 6.10 11.04
N HIS A 381 -5.73 5.06 11.00
CA HIS A 381 -4.95 4.69 9.82
C HIS A 381 -5.85 4.38 8.61
N GLY A 382 -6.92 3.61 8.82
CA GLY A 382 -7.89 3.33 7.77
C GLY A 382 -8.45 4.61 7.14
N ARG A 383 -8.81 5.62 7.95
CA ARG A 383 -9.24 6.93 7.43
C ARG A 383 -8.12 7.66 6.67
N LEU A 384 -6.88 7.55 7.14
CA LEU A 384 -5.74 8.18 6.48
C LEU A 384 -5.45 7.57 5.11
N LEU A 385 -5.76 6.29 4.89
CA LEU A 385 -5.58 5.61 3.60
C LEU A 385 -6.44 6.17 2.46
N THR A 386 -7.42 7.03 2.74
CA THR A 386 -8.09 7.84 1.71
C THR A 386 -7.09 8.73 0.95
N ALA A 387 -5.98 9.13 1.59
CA ALA A 387 -4.87 9.82 0.91
C ALA A 387 -4.22 8.94 -0.17
N TRP A 388 -4.09 7.64 0.10
CA TRP A 388 -3.58 6.70 -0.90
C TRP A 388 -4.57 6.51 -2.05
N ALA A 389 -5.88 6.42 -1.78
CA ALA A 389 -6.89 6.34 -2.82
C ALA A 389 -6.79 7.54 -3.78
N VAL A 390 -6.68 8.76 -3.24
CA VAL A 390 -6.49 9.98 -4.04
C VAL A 390 -5.19 9.96 -4.81
N ALA A 391 -4.07 9.65 -4.15
CA ALA A 391 -2.76 9.61 -4.78
C ALA A 391 -2.63 8.55 -5.87
N GLY A 392 -3.29 7.39 -5.69
CA GLY A 392 -3.29 6.28 -6.64
C GLY A 392 -3.99 6.60 -7.96
N VAL A 393 -4.91 7.56 -7.94
CA VAL A 393 -5.52 8.11 -9.16
C VAL A 393 -4.71 9.30 -9.67
N LEU A 394 -4.39 10.24 -8.78
CA LEU A 394 -3.76 11.50 -9.16
C LEU A 394 -2.35 11.32 -9.77
N GLY A 395 -1.53 10.42 -9.20
CA GLY A 395 -0.16 10.19 -9.67
C GLY A 395 -0.08 9.75 -11.12
N PRO A 396 -0.67 8.61 -11.50
CA PRO A 396 -0.67 8.14 -12.89
C PRO A 396 -1.34 9.13 -13.87
N VAL A 397 -2.44 9.77 -13.47
CA VAL A 397 -3.13 10.78 -14.30
C VAL A 397 -2.22 11.96 -14.60
N LEU A 398 -1.54 12.52 -13.59
CA LEU A 398 -0.60 13.61 -13.79
C LEU A 398 0.52 13.22 -14.76
N VAL A 399 1.17 12.07 -14.54
CA VAL A 399 2.29 11.63 -15.38
C VAL A 399 1.83 11.44 -16.82
N ASN A 400 0.73 10.73 -17.03
CA ASN A 400 0.25 10.40 -18.38
C ASN A 400 -0.24 11.63 -19.14
N TYR A 401 -1.04 12.49 -18.49
CA TYR A 401 -1.58 13.67 -19.13
C TYR A 401 -0.48 14.67 -19.50
N ILE A 402 0.45 14.93 -18.57
CA ILE A 402 1.56 15.88 -18.81
C ILE A 402 2.47 15.36 -19.91
N ARG A 403 2.84 14.05 -19.85
CA ARG A 403 3.64 13.43 -20.92
C ARG A 403 2.95 13.57 -22.27
N LYS A 404 1.68 13.22 -22.37
CA LYS A 404 0.92 13.34 -23.62
C LYS A 404 0.91 14.79 -24.10
N SER A 405 0.56 15.73 -23.25
CA SER A 405 0.53 17.16 -23.58
C SER A 405 1.89 17.67 -24.07
N GLN A 406 2.99 17.26 -23.44
CA GLN A 406 4.34 17.63 -23.90
C GLN A 406 4.64 17.10 -25.31
N ILE A 407 4.30 15.85 -25.57
CA ILE A 407 4.50 15.21 -26.89
C ILE A 407 3.64 15.89 -27.95
N ASP A 408 2.38 16.17 -27.66
CA ASP A 408 1.43 16.85 -28.57
C ASP A 408 1.91 18.28 -28.93
N HIS A 409 2.65 18.92 -28.03
CA HIS A 409 3.33 20.23 -28.28
C HIS A 409 4.72 20.10 -28.90
N GLY A 410 5.12 18.94 -29.40
CA GLY A 410 6.37 18.73 -30.13
C GLY A 410 7.60 18.49 -29.26
N VAL A 411 7.44 18.31 -27.95
CA VAL A 411 8.58 17.97 -27.06
C VAL A 411 9.05 16.53 -27.34
N PRO A 412 10.35 16.28 -27.54
CA PRO A 412 10.88 14.93 -27.72
C PRO A 412 10.47 14.00 -26.57
N LYS A 413 10.13 12.75 -26.88
CA LYS A 413 9.72 11.74 -25.87
C LYS A 413 10.71 11.62 -24.69
N ALA A 414 12.00 11.70 -24.98
CA ALA A 414 13.06 11.68 -23.95
C ALA A 414 12.97 12.81 -22.92
N GLN A 415 12.39 13.95 -23.27
CA GLN A 415 12.26 15.13 -22.41
C GLN A 415 10.82 15.32 -21.89
N ALA A 416 9.84 14.56 -22.37
CA ALA A 416 8.43 14.73 -22.06
C ALA A 416 8.09 14.49 -20.58
N TYR A 417 8.99 13.85 -19.82
CA TYR A 417 8.86 13.61 -18.39
C TYR A 417 9.44 14.73 -17.50
N SER A 418 10.23 15.66 -18.05
CA SER A 418 10.94 16.66 -17.24
C SER A 418 9.98 17.55 -16.45
N VAL A 419 8.91 18.02 -17.07
CA VAL A 419 7.88 18.84 -16.38
C VAL A 419 7.22 18.04 -15.26
N THR A 420 6.97 16.74 -15.48
CA THR A 420 6.43 15.86 -14.44
C THR A 420 7.38 15.77 -13.24
N MET A 421 8.69 15.63 -13.46
CA MET A 421 9.68 15.58 -12.36
C MET A 421 9.67 16.87 -11.53
N TYR A 422 9.55 18.03 -12.16
CA TYR A 422 9.45 19.33 -11.45
C TYR A 422 8.14 19.45 -10.67
N ILE A 423 7.01 18.93 -11.19
CA ILE A 423 5.75 18.90 -10.48
C ILE A 423 5.87 17.98 -9.26
N MET A 424 6.53 16.80 -9.39
CA MET A 424 6.78 15.93 -8.23
C MET A 424 7.61 16.64 -7.16
N CYS A 425 8.61 17.47 -7.53
CA CYS A 425 9.34 18.31 -6.57
C CYS A 425 8.41 19.28 -5.84
N ALA A 426 7.49 19.94 -6.55
CA ALA A 426 6.53 20.86 -5.94
C ALA A 426 5.59 20.14 -4.96
N LEU A 427 5.09 18.95 -5.31
CA LEU A 427 4.28 18.12 -4.41
C LEU A 427 5.06 17.72 -3.16
N LEU A 428 6.31 17.28 -3.32
CA LEU A 428 7.17 16.93 -2.18
C LEU A 428 7.49 18.14 -1.31
N LEU A 429 7.62 19.34 -1.88
CA LEU A 429 7.78 20.58 -1.12
C LEU A 429 6.56 20.88 -0.26
N VAL A 430 5.34 20.70 -0.80
CA VAL A 430 4.10 20.83 -0.02
C VAL A 430 4.08 19.80 1.13
N GLY A 431 4.46 18.56 0.85
CA GLY A 431 4.57 17.51 1.87
C GLY A 431 5.60 17.87 2.95
N LEU A 432 6.75 18.44 2.58
CA LEU A 432 7.78 18.92 3.49
C LEU A 432 7.25 20.02 4.42
N ILE A 433 6.59 21.02 3.86
CA ILE A 433 6.01 22.14 4.64
C ILE A 433 5.00 21.58 5.67
N CYS A 434 4.10 20.68 5.24
CA CYS A 434 3.14 20.05 6.14
C CYS A 434 3.83 19.25 7.24
N ASN A 435 4.86 18.47 6.90
CA ASN A 435 5.61 17.66 7.88
C ASN A 435 6.38 18.52 8.89
N VAL A 436 7.02 19.59 8.45
CA VAL A 436 7.76 20.51 9.33
C VAL A 436 6.80 21.33 10.23
N SER A 437 5.59 21.57 9.76
CA SER A 437 4.54 22.27 10.54
C SER A 437 3.88 21.38 11.59
N MET A 438 4.24 20.08 11.66
CA MET A 438 3.66 19.13 12.61
C MET A 438 3.98 19.51 14.06
N ARG A 439 2.97 19.44 14.91
CA ARG A 439 3.06 19.69 16.36
C ARG A 439 2.31 18.60 17.12
N ALA A 440 2.60 18.45 18.42
CA ALA A 440 1.85 17.53 19.29
C ALA A 440 0.34 17.83 19.28
N VAL A 441 -0.45 16.78 19.45
CA VAL A 441 -1.91 16.90 19.59
C VAL A 441 -2.23 17.57 20.92
N LYS A 442 -3.17 18.51 20.92
CA LYS A 442 -3.59 19.22 22.15
C LYS A 442 -4.37 18.29 23.07
N GLU A 443 -4.16 18.41 24.38
CA GLU A 443 -4.81 17.58 25.43
C GLU A 443 -6.34 17.59 25.39
N ARG A 444 -6.95 18.64 24.88
CA ARG A 444 -8.41 18.73 24.73
C ARG A 444 -9.01 17.64 23.83
N HIS A 445 -8.20 17.00 22.99
CA HIS A 445 -8.60 15.92 22.08
C HIS A 445 -8.33 14.53 22.68
N PHE A 446 -7.70 14.46 23.86
CA PHE A 446 -7.40 13.18 24.49
C PHE A 446 -8.68 12.53 25.02
N PHE A 447 -8.76 11.23 24.85
CA PHE A 447 -9.84 10.43 25.41
C PHE A 447 -9.71 10.40 26.93
N ARG A 448 -10.76 10.84 27.60
CA ARG A 448 -10.90 10.72 29.05
C ARG A 448 -11.92 9.63 29.28
N GLU A 449 -11.57 8.63 30.07
CA GLU A 449 -12.58 7.68 30.56
C GLU A 449 -13.65 8.43 31.34
N PRO A 450 -14.95 8.13 31.12
CA PRO A 450 -15.98 8.66 31.99
C PRO A 450 -15.62 8.30 33.44
N ALA A 451 -15.66 9.29 34.35
CA ALA A 451 -15.46 9.01 35.76
C ALA A 451 -16.44 7.88 36.15
N SER A 452 -15.92 6.74 36.61
CA SER A 452 -16.75 5.69 37.16
C SER A 452 -17.45 6.32 38.39
N ASP A 453 -18.74 6.54 38.30
CA ASP A 453 -19.54 6.84 39.48
C ASP A 453 -19.28 5.70 40.47
N LYS A 454 -18.49 6.03 41.52
CA LYS A 454 -18.24 5.17 42.68
C LYS A 454 -19.43 5.22 43.61
#